data_5b35af9a7a4fa988d1467129696155cc
#
_entry.id   5b35af9a7a4fa988d1467129696155cc
#
_cell.length_a   1.000
_cell.length_b   1.000
_cell.length_c   1.000
_cell.angle_alpha   90.00
_cell.angle_beta   90.00
_cell.angle_gamma   90.00
#
_symmetry.space_group_name_H-M   'P 1'
#
loop_
_entity.id
_entity.type
_entity.pdbx_description
1 polymer ?
#
loop_
_entity_poly.entity_id
_entity_poly.type
_entity_poly.pdbx_seq_one_letter_code
_entity_poly.pdbx_strand_id
1 'polypeptide(L)'
;PWIEKEDGSIEIDARTPEEMLAVMLQCLQSKRWDVMWDQVLAEQTRLAYDSQAEGRDAFKIEMERKRVNMARTLNRMIAGLGTHEVIMDSAGPNALRIRLWPQTVREAKLKIKEVVLVEENFGIRLASVR
;
A
#
# COMPACT_ATOMS: atom_id res chain seq x y z
N PRO A 1 2.31 -9.67 -11.20
CA PRO A 1 1.35 -8.80 -10.52
C PRO A 1 0.99 -7.52 -11.28
N TRP A 2 1.96 -6.91 -11.96
CA TRP A 2 1.74 -5.71 -12.75
C TRP A 2 1.71 -6.09 -14.22
N ILE A 3 0.51 -6.09 -14.81
CA ILE A 3 0.31 -6.52 -16.18
C ILE A 3 -0.11 -5.33 -17.02
N GLU A 4 0.73 -4.96 -17.99
CA GLU A 4 0.41 -3.90 -18.94
C GLU A 4 -0.25 -4.53 -20.17
N LYS A 5 -1.47 -4.09 -20.48
CA LYS A 5 -2.23 -4.61 -21.61
C LYS A 5 -1.93 -3.83 -22.90
N GLU A 6 -2.33 -4.38 -24.03
CA GLU A 6 -2.09 -3.78 -25.35
C GLU A 6 -2.73 -2.39 -25.49
N ASP A 7 -3.86 -2.15 -24.80
CA ASP A 7 -4.54 -0.86 -24.82
C ASP A 7 -3.93 0.18 -23.88
N GLY A 8 -2.81 -0.16 -23.21
CA GLY A 8 -2.14 0.71 -22.25
C GLY A 8 -2.69 0.64 -20.83
N SER A 9 -3.76 -0.10 -20.61
CA SER A 9 -4.30 -0.27 -19.26
C SER A 9 -3.43 -1.21 -18.43
N ILE A 10 -3.52 -1.05 -17.09
CA ILE A 10 -2.78 -1.86 -16.14
C ILE A 10 -3.74 -2.76 -15.39
N GLU A 11 -3.40 -4.04 -15.26
CA GLU A 11 -4.11 -4.99 -14.43
C GLU A 11 -3.21 -5.44 -13.29
N ILE A 12 -3.74 -5.40 -12.06
CA ILE A 12 -3.02 -5.81 -10.86
C ILE A 12 -3.54 -7.17 -10.40
N ASP A 13 -2.61 -8.12 -10.23
CA ASP A 13 -2.90 -9.44 -9.69
C ASP A 13 -1.89 -9.72 -8.57
N ALA A 14 -2.15 -9.14 -7.40
CA ALA A 14 -1.31 -9.33 -6.21
C ALA A 14 -1.98 -10.34 -5.29
N ARG A 15 -1.31 -11.47 -5.06
CA ARG A 15 -1.84 -12.58 -4.25
C ARG A 15 -1.11 -12.76 -2.93
N THR A 16 0.03 -12.14 -2.77
CA THR A 16 0.83 -12.20 -1.55
C THR A 16 1.10 -10.80 -1.03
N PRO A 17 1.35 -10.66 0.29
CA PRO A 17 1.76 -9.36 0.84
C PRO A 17 2.98 -8.77 0.13
N GLU A 18 3.97 -9.58 -0.18
CA GLU A 18 5.18 -9.14 -0.91
C GLU A 18 4.83 -8.55 -2.27
N GLU A 19 3.97 -9.24 -3.03
CA GLU A 19 3.53 -8.74 -4.33
C GLU A 19 2.78 -7.41 -4.19
N MET A 20 1.93 -7.28 -3.18
CA MET A 20 1.18 -6.04 -2.94
C MET A 20 2.12 -4.88 -2.58
N LEU A 21 3.11 -5.11 -1.72
CA LEU A 21 4.09 -4.06 -1.40
C LEU A 21 4.84 -3.60 -2.65
N ALA A 22 5.22 -4.53 -3.53
CA ALA A 22 5.90 -4.21 -4.78
C ALA A 22 5.00 -3.40 -5.73
N VAL A 23 3.73 -3.77 -5.85
CA VAL A 23 2.74 -3.04 -6.64
C VAL A 23 2.54 -1.63 -6.11
N MET A 24 2.41 -1.48 -4.80
CA MET A 24 2.27 -0.17 -4.17
C MET A 24 3.47 0.73 -4.48
N LEU A 25 4.68 0.18 -4.34
CA LEU A 25 5.90 0.93 -4.64
C LEU A 25 5.94 1.37 -6.11
N GLN A 26 5.54 0.49 -7.01
CA GLN A 26 5.49 0.82 -8.44
C GLN A 26 4.47 1.93 -8.74
N CYS A 27 3.30 1.89 -8.11
CA CYS A 27 2.31 2.96 -8.21
C CYS A 27 2.88 4.31 -7.74
N LEU A 28 3.62 4.31 -6.61
CA LEU A 28 4.24 5.53 -6.09
C LEU A 28 5.31 6.07 -7.02
N GLN A 29 6.16 5.20 -7.54
CA GLN A 29 7.26 5.59 -8.42
C GLN A 29 6.76 6.14 -9.76
N SER A 30 5.71 5.55 -10.30
CA SER A 30 5.12 5.95 -11.58
C SER A 30 3.98 6.96 -11.45
N LYS A 31 3.62 7.31 -10.22
CA LYS A 31 2.49 8.21 -9.90
C LYS A 31 1.18 7.77 -10.53
N ARG A 32 0.96 6.46 -10.57
CA ARG A 32 -0.28 5.87 -11.09
C ARG A 32 -1.33 5.82 -9.99
N TRP A 33 -1.83 6.99 -9.60
CA TRP A 33 -2.88 7.12 -8.58
C TRP A 33 -4.21 6.52 -9.02
N ASP A 34 -4.46 6.52 -10.32
CA ASP A 34 -5.62 5.86 -10.92
C ASP A 34 -5.61 4.34 -10.67
N VAL A 35 -4.48 3.68 -10.91
CA VAL A 35 -4.31 2.25 -10.65
C VAL A 35 -4.44 1.96 -9.16
N MET A 36 -3.82 2.79 -8.33
CA MET A 36 -3.88 2.63 -6.88
C MET A 36 -5.31 2.74 -6.36
N TRP A 37 -6.07 3.72 -6.83
CA TRP A 37 -7.47 3.90 -6.46
C TRP A 37 -8.34 2.72 -6.93
N ASP A 38 -8.22 2.33 -8.19
CA ASP A 38 -9.11 1.33 -8.78
C ASP A 38 -8.78 -0.10 -8.38
N GLN A 39 -7.50 -0.43 -8.20
CA GLN A 39 -7.08 -1.82 -8.10
C GLN A 39 -6.28 -2.16 -6.84
N VAL A 40 -5.80 -1.19 -6.10
CA VAL A 40 -4.99 -1.43 -4.90
C VAL A 40 -5.77 -1.18 -3.63
N LEU A 41 -6.53 -0.09 -3.55
CA LEU A 41 -7.27 0.26 -2.34
C LEU A 41 -8.40 -0.72 -2.03
N ALA A 42 -8.56 -1.01 -0.75
CA ALA A 42 -9.72 -1.75 -0.24
C ALA A 42 -11.00 -0.92 -0.46
N GLU A 43 -12.10 -1.62 -0.66
CA GLU A 43 -13.40 -0.98 -0.90
C GLU A 43 -13.78 -0.02 0.23
N GLN A 44 -13.65 -0.45 1.48
CA GLN A 44 -13.97 0.41 2.62
C GLN A 44 -13.11 1.67 2.67
N THR A 45 -11.86 1.57 2.26
CA THR A 45 -10.96 2.73 2.21
C THR A 45 -11.43 3.72 1.14
N ARG A 46 -11.83 3.23 -0.04
CA ARG A 46 -12.40 4.08 -1.08
C ARG A 46 -13.68 4.76 -0.61
N LEU A 47 -14.56 4.00 0.05
CA LEU A 47 -15.81 4.55 0.58
C LEU A 47 -15.56 5.64 1.62
N ALA A 48 -14.55 5.48 2.45
CA ALA A 48 -14.17 6.49 3.43
C ALA A 48 -13.71 7.80 2.76
N TYR A 49 -12.96 7.72 1.67
CA TYR A 49 -12.61 8.90 0.88
C TYR A 49 -13.82 9.49 0.17
N ASP A 50 -14.66 8.65 -0.43
CA ASP A 50 -15.87 9.10 -1.17
C ASP A 50 -16.90 9.77 -0.26
N SER A 51 -16.87 9.52 1.04
CA SER A 51 -17.74 10.22 2.01
C SER A 51 -17.37 11.70 2.18
N GLN A 52 -16.18 12.09 1.70
CA GLN A 52 -15.71 13.46 1.70
C GLN A 52 -15.99 14.11 0.35
N ALA A 53 -16.11 15.45 0.33
CA ALA A 53 -16.12 16.17 -0.94
C ALA A 53 -14.80 15.90 -1.68
N GLU A 54 -14.90 15.60 -2.97
CA GLU A 54 -13.72 15.34 -3.82
C GLU A 54 -12.87 14.17 -3.33
N GLY A 55 -13.51 13.05 -2.91
CA GLY A 55 -12.83 11.92 -2.29
C GLY A 55 -11.66 11.37 -3.08
N ARG A 56 -11.81 11.17 -4.40
CA ARG A 56 -10.72 10.66 -5.26
C ARG A 56 -9.58 11.67 -5.39
N ASP A 57 -9.89 12.96 -5.51
CA ASP A 57 -8.88 14.01 -5.55
C ASP A 57 -8.18 14.17 -4.20
N ALA A 58 -8.92 14.04 -3.10
CA ALA A 58 -8.35 14.05 -1.76
C ALA A 58 -7.34 12.91 -1.57
N PHE A 59 -7.65 11.73 -2.08
CA PHE A 59 -6.74 10.58 -2.08
C PHE A 59 -5.46 10.90 -2.84
N LYS A 60 -5.59 11.43 -4.06
CA LYS A 60 -4.43 11.78 -4.89
C LYS A 60 -3.53 12.79 -4.19
N ILE A 61 -4.11 13.85 -3.63
CA ILE A 61 -3.36 14.89 -2.91
C ILE A 61 -2.60 14.28 -1.74
N GLU A 62 -3.25 13.41 -0.98
CA GLU A 62 -2.63 12.75 0.17
C GLU A 62 -1.48 11.83 -0.27
N MET A 63 -1.66 11.06 -1.33
CA MET A 63 -0.62 10.17 -1.85
C MET A 63 0.58 10.94 -2.38
N GLU A 64 0.37 12.04 -3.08
CA GLU A 64 1.46 12.89 -3.55
C GLU A 64 2.24 13.49 -2.39
N ARG A 65 1.55 13.94 -1.36
CA ARG A 65 2.18 14.49 -0.15
C ARG A 65 3.03 13.45 0.58
N LYS A 66 2.56 12.20 0.65
CA LYS A 66 3.22 11.11 1.38
C LYS A 66 4.15 10.27 0.52
N ARG A 67 4.24 10.53 -0.77
CA ARG A 67 4.89 9.64 -1.74
C ARG A 67 6.31 9.24 -1.33
N VAL A 68 7.16 10.19 -1.01
CA VAL A 68 8.56 9.92 -0.66
C VAL A 68 8.65 9.10 0.63
N ASN A 69 7.88 9.48 1.66
CA ASN A 69 7.90 8.78 2.94
C ASN A 69 7.35 7.36 2.80
N MET A 70 6.30 7.15 2.03
CA MET A 70 5.76 5.82 1.76
C MET A 70 6.76 4.96 1.00
N ALA A 71 7.40 5.50 -0.03
CA ALA A 71 8.39 4.77 -0.81
C ALA A 71 9.57 4.32 0.04
N ARG A 72 10.05 5.18 0.94
CA ARG A 72 11.13 4.82 1.87
C ARG A 72 10.73 3.65 2.75
N THR A 73 9.53 3.69 3.32
CA THR A 73 9.03 2.63 4.19
C THR A 73 8.83 1.33 3.42
N LEU A 74 8.23 1.38 2.23
CA LEU A 74 8.00 0.19 1.40
C LEU A 74 9.31 -0.46 0.98
N ASN A 75 10.31 0.32 0.62
CA ASN A 75 11.63 -0.21 0.29
C ASN A 75 12.24 -0.97 1.48
N ARG A 76 12.12 -0.43 2.69
CA ARG A 76 12.63 -1.11 3.90
C ARG A 76 11.83 -2.37 4.20
N MET A 77 10.52 -2.35 4.03
CA MET A 77 9.67 -3.53 4.23
C MET A 77 10.03 -4.64 3.24
N ILE A 78 10.15 -4.31 1.97
CA ILE A 78 10.48 -5.30 0.94
C ILE A 78 11.85 -5.92 1.21
N ALA A 79 12.85 -5.10 1.52
CA ALA A 79 14.19 -5.58 1.84
C ALA A 79 14.23 -6.42 3.12
N GLY A 80 13.38 -6.12 4.10
CA GLY A 80 13.36 -6.76 5.40
C GLY A 80 12.40 -7.94 5.55
N LEU A 81 11.64 -8.29 4.51
CA LEU A 81 10.72 -9.43 4.57
C LEU A 81 11.48 -10.71 4.92
N GLY A 82 10.93 -11.47 5.88
CA GLY A 82 11.57 -12.68 6.38
C GLY A 82 12.66 -12.43 7.42
N THR A 83 12.98 -11.18 7.73
CA THR A 83 13.92 -10.81 8.79
C THR A 83 13.19 -10.26 10.01
N HIS A 84 13.91 -10.04 11.11
CA HIS A 84 13.33 -9.45 12.34
C HIS A 84 12.94 -7.98 12.17
N GLU A 85 13.36 -7.31 11.10
CA GLU A 85 13.02 -5.90 10.87
C GLU A 85 11.55 -5.70 10.46
N VAL A 86 10.92 -6.73 9.92
CA VAL A 86 9.52 -6.68 9.49
C VAL A 86 8.68 -7.61 10.35
N ILE A 87 7.66 -7.05 10.99
CA ILE A 87 6.73 -7.78 11.85
C ILE A 87 5.40 -7.87 11.13
N MET A 88 4.89 -9.09 10.99
CA MET A 88 3.57 -9.35 10.43
C MET A 88 2.67 -9.94 11.50
N ASP A 89 1.53 -9.31 11.74
CA ASP A 89 0.53 -9.83 12.68
C ASP A 89 -0.89 -9.55 12.19
N SER A 90 -1.87 -10.17 12.85
CA SER A 90 -3.27 -9.97 12.51
C SER A 90 -3.72 -8.57 12.94
N ALA A 91 -4.45 -7.89 12.04
CA ALA A 91 -5.08 -6.62 12.31
C ALA A 91 -6.61 -6.74 12.39
N GLY A 92 -7.12 -7.97 12.49
CA GLY A 92 -8.53 -8.29 12.54
C GLY A 92 -8.87 -9.41 11.57
N PRO A 93 -10.17 -9.75 11.41
CA PRO A 93 -10.58 -10.77 10.44
C PRO A 93 -10.13 -10.40 9.02
N ASN A 94 -9.45 -11.32 8.36
CA ASN A 94 -8.95 -11.14 6.99
C ASN A 94 -8.04 -9.92 6.79
N ALA A 95 -7.42 -9.43 7.87
CA ALA A 95 -6.53 -8.28 7.83
C ALA A 95 -5.14 -8.64 8.36
N LEU A 96 -4.13 -8.17 7.66
CA LEU A 96 -2.73 -8.37 7.99
C LEU A 96 -2.07 -7.00 8.18
N ARG A 97 -1.39 -6.82 9.31
CA ARG A 97 -0.58 -5.63 9.56
C ARG A 97 0.88 -5.98 9.30
N ILE A 98 1.52 -5.18 8.48
CA ILE A 98 2.96 -5.23 8.22
C ILE A 98 3.55 -3.97 8.82
N ARG A 99 4.49 -4.13 9.74
CA ARG A 99 5.13 -2.97 10.38
C ARG A 99 6.62 -3.18 10.50
N LEU A 100 7.35 -2.10 10.58
CA LEU A 100 8.78 -2.12 10.79
C LEU A 100 9.11 -2.14 12.28
N TRP A 101 10.20 -2.80 12.61
CA TRP A 101 10.76 -2.83 13.95
C TRP A 101 10.95 -1.39 14.46
N PRO A 102 10.53 -1.06 15.70
CA PRO A 102 10.62 0.32 16.20
C PRO A 102 12.01 0.94 16.13
N GLN A 103 13.05 0.14 16.37
CA GLN A 103 14.43 0.64 16.27
C GLN A 103 14.78 1.03 14.84
N THR A 104 14.37 0.26 13.85
CA THR A 104 14.55 0.58 12.44
C THR A 104 13.87 1.89 12.08
N VAL A 105 12.64 2.08 12.56
CA VAL A 105 11.88 3.32 12.34
C VAL A 105 12.63 4.52 12.91
N ARG A 106 13.15 4.40 14.13
CA ARG A 106 13.89 5.49 14.78
C ARG A 106 15.21 5.81 14.08
N GLU A 107 15.99 4.78 13.78
CA GLU A 107 17.31 4.96 13.17
C GLU A 107 17.22 5.55 11.76
N ALA A 108 16.26 5.08 10.96
CA ALA A 108 16.05 5.57 9.60
C ALA A 108 15.18 6.84 9.56
N LYS A 109 14.66 7.29 10.70
CA LYS A 109 13.80 8.47 10.81
C LYS A 109 12.60 8.40 9.87
N LEU A 110 11.94 7.24 9.85
CA LEU A 110 10.79 6.99 8.99
C LEU A 110 9.54 7.65 9.58
N LYS A 111 8.76 8.30 8.73
CA LYS A 111 7.49 8.93 9.11
C LYS A 111 6.33 7.95 9.03
N ILE A 112 6.43 6.97 8.15
CA ILE A 112 5.43 5.92 7.95
C ILE A 112 6.05 4.61 8.37
N LYS A 113 5.32 3.80 9.13
CA LYS A 113 5.87 2.62 9.78
C LYS A 113 5.03 1.37 9.62
N GLU A 114 3.77 1.47 9.15
CA GLU A 114 2.93 0.28 8.99
C GLU A 114 2.00 0.35 7.78
N VAL A 115 1.68 -0.82 7.26
CA VAL A 115 0.74 -1.06 6.17
C VAL A 115 -0.25 -2.11 6.65
N VAL A 116 -1.53 -1.87 6.45
CA VAL A 116 -2.58 -2.87 6.71
C VAL A 116 -3.17 -3.30 5.38
N LEU A 117 -3.13 -4.61 5.14
CA LEU A 117 -3.71 -5.24 3.97
C LEU A 117 -4.94 -6.04 4.40
N VAL A 118 -5.95 -6.10 3.55
CA VAL A 118 -7.14 -6.90 3.78
C VAL A 118 -7.39 -7.83 2.61
N GLU A 119 -7.95 -9.00 2.91
CA GLU A 119 -8.36 -9.94 1.89
C GLU A 119 -9.81 -9.65 1.51
N GLU A 120 -10.02 -9.36 0.23
CA GLU A 120 -11.34 -9.16 -0.36
C GLU A 120 -11.60 -10.20 -1.42
N ASN A 121 -12.80 -10.18 -2.03
CA ASN A 121 -13.22 -11.19 -3.00
C ASN A 121 -12.27 -11.36 -4.19
N PHE A 122 -11.53 -10.32 -4.54
CA PHE A 122 -10.66 -10.30 -5.70
C PHE A 122 -9.17 -10.31 -5.34
N GLY A 123 -8.84 -10.64 -4.09
CA GLY A 123 -7.46 -10.73 -3.64
C GLY A 123 -7.14 -9.74 -2.53
N ILE A 124 -5.84 -9.49 -2.36
CA ILE A 124 -5.35 -8.63 -1.29
C ILE A 124 -5.49 -7.16 -1.71
N ARG A 125 -5.95 -6.33 -0.78
CA ARG A 125 -6.13 -4.89 -1.00
C ARG A 125 -5.53 -4.09 0.15
N LEU A 126 -5.20 -2.84 -0.14
CA LEU A 126 -4.62 -1.91 0.84
C LEU A 126 -5.73 -1.23 1.64
N ALA A 127 -5.71 -1.42 2.97
CA ALA A 127 -6.65 -0.75 3.87
C ALA A 127 -6.10 0.58 4.38
N SER A 128 -4.84 0.61 4.82
CA SER A 128 -4.25 1.84 5.37
C SER A 128 -2.73 1.81 5.33
N VAL A 129 -2.16 3.02 5.34
CA VAL A 129 -0.73 3.26 5.47
C VAL A 129 -0.56 4.36 6.52
N ARG A 130 0.25 4.12 7.54
CA ARG A 130 0.47 5.11 8.59
C ARG A 130 1.82 4.95 9.32
#